data_ac3ae79e6725f379e95a1d5edcef8613
#
_entry.id   ac3ae79e6725f379e95a1d5edcef8613
#
_cell.length_a   1.000
_cell.length_b   1.000
_cell.length_c   1.000
_cell.angle_alpha   90.00
_cell.angle_beta   90.00
_cell.angle_gamma   90.00
#
_symmetry.space_group_name_H-M   'P 1'
#
loop_
_entity.id
_entity.type
_entity.pdbx_description
1 polymer ?
#
loop_
_entity_poly.entity_id
_entity_poly.type
_entity_poly.pdbx_seq_one_letter_code
_entity_poly.pdbx_strand_id
1 'polypeptide(L)'
;RPVAVPRLDMILGSYYLTMTLDGQKGEGKYFKDPDEAIMAFENKDVDIHAKIFVRITKEIDGEMKSKKIETSVGKIIFNKGIPQDLGFIDRKEDPFQYEIDFPVMKKSMGTIIERVIRTHGLEESARVIDYVKALGFKYSTVAGITFSMSDVKVPAAKKELLAEADKKIETIRKPVSYTHLTLP
;
A
#
# COMPACT_ATOMS: atom_id res chain seq x y z
N ARG A 1 15.46 3.68 13.61
CA ARG A 1 14.47 4.19 12.61
C ARG A 1 15.22 4.53 11.34
N PRO A 2 14.70 4.14 10.15
CA PRO A 2 15.31 4.53 8.89
C PRO A 2 15.29 6.05 8.73
N VAL A 3 16.40 6.62 8.27
CA VAL A 3 16.54 8.08 8.05
C VAL A 3 15.84 8.51 6.77
N ALA A 4 15.81 7.65 5.74
CA ALA A 4 15.12 7.89 4.48
C ALA A 4 13.96 6.92 4.32
N VAL A 5 12.77 7.43 4.05
CA VAL A 5 11.55 6.64 3.79
C VAL A 5 10.81 7.29 2.63
N PRO A 6 10.33 6.50 1.64
CA PRO A 6 9.48 7.00 0.56
C PRO A 6 8.26 7.76 1.11
N ARG A 7 7.85 8.82 0.41
CA ARG A 7 6.73 9.71 0.81
C ARG A 7 5.91 10.14 -0.39
N LEU A 8 4.71 10.68 -0.12
CA LEU A 8 3.83 11.31 -1.11
C LEU A 8 3.58 10.38 -2.32
N ASP A 9 3.91 10.82 -3.51
CA ASP A 9 3.65 10.12 -4.77
C ASP A 9 4.29 8.73 -4.84
N MET A 10 5.43 8.54 -4.17
CA MET A 10 6.06 7.22 -4.06
C MET A 10 5.16 6.23 -3.32
N ILE A 11 4.52 6.67 -2.24
CA ILE A 11 3.55 5.84 -1.51
C ILE A 11 2.28 5.65 -2.32
N LEU A 12 1.78 6.71 -2.97
CA LEU A 12 0.58 6.66 -3.78
C LEU A 12 0.71 5.63 -4.91
N GLY A 13 1.83 5.67 -5.65
CA GLY A 13 2.10 4.69 -6.71
C GLY A 13 2.30 3.27 -6.18
N SER A 14 2.94 3.11 -5.03
CA SER A 14 3.09 1.80 -4.37
C SER A 14 1.74 1.24 -3.90
N TYR A 15 0.87 2.08 -3.35
CA TYR A 15 -0.49 1.72 -2.97
C TYR A 15 -1.29 1.30 -4.21
N TYR A 16 -1.25 2.11 -5.28
CA TYR A 16 -1.90 1.79 -6.54
C TYR A 16 -1.47 0.43 -7.09
N LEU A 17 -0.18 0.10 -7.07
CA LEU A 17 0.32 -1.20 -7.51
C LEU A 17 -0.17 -2.37 -6.66
N THR A 18 -0.26 -2.19 -5.35
CA THR A 18 -0.49 -3.30 -4.41
C THR A 18 -1.94 -3.48 -4.01
N MET A 19 -2.82 -2.56 -4.41
CA MET A 19 -4.27 -2.74 -4.23
C MET A 19 -4.82 -3.79 -5.18
N THR A 20 -5.91 -4.42 -4.79
CA THR A 20 -6.70 -5.36 -5.63
C THR A 20 -8.12 -4.86 -5.70
N LEU A 21 -8.74 -5.01 -6.87
CA LEU A 21 -10.13 -4.63 -7.13
C LEU A 21 -10.87 -5.83 -7.72
N ASP A 22 -12.11 -6.01 -7.29
CA ASP A 22 -12.99 -7.03 -7.84
C ASP A 22 -13.64 -6.54 -9.15
N GLY A 23 -14.00 -7.45 -10.02
CA GLY A 23 -14.67 -7.13 -11.29
C GLY A 23 -13.77 -6.53 -12.37
N GLN A 24 -12.44 -6.59 -12.21
CA GLN A 24 -11.51 -6.06 -13.19
C GLN A 24 -11.29 -7.01 -14.37
N LYS A 25 -10.91 -6.44 -15.51
CA LYS A 25 -10.64 -7.21 -16.72
C LYS A 25 -9.58 -8.29 -16.46
N GLY A 26 -9.89 -9.55 -16.78
CA GLY A 26 -8.97 -10.66 -16.62
C GLY A 26 -8.98 -11.31 -15.24
N GLU A 27 -9.93 -10.95 -14.38
CA GLU A 27 -10.10 -11.61 -13.08
C GLU A 27 -10.29 -13.12 -13.23
N GLY A 28 -9.66 -13.87 -12.33
CA GLY A 28 -9.71 -15.33 -12.32
C GLY A 28 -8.85 -16.04 -13.36
N LYS A 29 -8.17 -15.31 -14.26
CA LYS A 29 -7.26 -15.93 -15.23
C LYS A 29 -6.08 -16.60 -14.53
N TYR A 30 -5.60 -17.68 -15.15
CA TYR A 30 -4.44 -18.45 -14.70
C TYR A 30 -3.26 -18.22 -15.64
N PHE A 31 -2.08 -18.00 -15.05
CA PHE A 31 -0.81 -17.80 -15.75
C PHE A 31 0.23 -18.82 -15.31
N LYS A 32 1.02 -19.26 -16.27
CA LYS A 32 2.06 -20.26 -16.07
C LYS A 32 3.20 -19.74 -15.16
N ASP A 33 3.51 -18.46 -15.30
CA ASP A 33 4.57 -17.81 -14.55
C ASP A 33 4.27 -16.30 -14.37
N PRO A 34 5.00 -15.59 -13.51
CA PRO A 34 4.82 -14.16 -13.30
C PRO A 34 5.08 -13.28 -14.52
N ASP A 35 6.02 -13.67 -15.39
CA ASP A 35 6.37 -12.88 -16.56
C ASP A 35 5.27 -12.95 -17.62
N GLU A 36 4.61 -14.11 -17.78
CA GLU A 36 3.42 -14.24 -18.63
C GLU A 36 2.29 -13.32 -18.17
N ALA A 37 2.06 -13.22 -16.85
CA ALA A 37 1.05 -12.31 -16.31
C ALA A 37 1.38 -10.84 -16.59
N ILE A 38 2.65 -10.45 -16.53
CA ILE A 38 3.10 -9.10 -16.88
C ILE A 38 2.90 -8.83 -18.38
N MET A 39 3.25 -9.79 -19.25
CA MET A 39 3.00 -9.67 -20.70
C MET A 39 1.51 -9.52 -21.03
N ALA A 40 0.65 -10.27 -20.36
CA ALA A 40 -0.80 -10.15 -20.53
C ALA A 40 -1.32 -8.77 -20.11
N PHE A 41 -0.74 -8.18 -19.08
CA PHE A 41 -1.03 -6.80 -18.68
C PHE A 41 -0.56 -5.79 -19.73
N GLU A 42 0.66 -5.94 -20.25
CA GLU A 42 1.19 -5.06 -21.31
C GLU A 42 0.34 -5.13 -22.59
N ASN A 43 -0.20 -6.30 -22.93
CA ASN A 43 -1.15 -6.50 -24.00
C ASN A 43 -2.57 -6.03 -23.68
N LYS A 44 -2.82 -5.50 -22.47
CA LYS A 44 -4.13 -5.05 -21.99
C LYS A 44 -5.19 -6.15 -21.90
N ASP A 45 -4.77 -7.41 -21.75
CA ASP A 45 -5.66 -8.55 -21.56
C ASP A 45 -6.07 -8.76 -20.10
N VAL A 46 -5.31 -8.16 -19.17
CA VAL A 46 -5.53 -8.20 -17.73
C VAL A 46 -5.29 -6.82 -17.16
N ASP A 47 -6.13 -6.42 -16.20
CA ASP A 47 -5.94 -5.19 -15.43
C ASP A 47 -4.88 -5.40 -14.34
N ILE A 48 -4.16 -4.33 -13.99
CA ILE A 48 -3.09 -4.36 -12.99
C ILE A 48 -3.60 -4.75 -11.60
N HIS A 49 -4.87 -4.46 -11.29
CA HIS A 49 -5.52 -4.73 -10.01
C HIS A 49 -6.35 -6.01 -9.99
N ALA A 50 -6.51 -6.67 -11.13
CA ALA A 50 -7.31 -7.90 -11.25
C ALA A 50 -6.72 -9.02 -10.38
N LYS A 51 -7.60 -9.73 -9.67
CA LYS A 51 -7.23 -10.97 -8.96
C LYS A 51 -6.97 -12.06 -9.98
N ILE A 52 -5.76 -12.53 -10.04
CA ILE A 52 -5.31 -13.58 -10.97
C ILE A 52 -4.65 -14.73 -10.22
N PHE A 53 -4.51 -15.84 -10.89
CA PHE A 53 -3.79 -16.99 -10.38
C PHE A 53 -2.49 -17.18 -11.17
N VAL A 54 -1.38 -17.33 -10.44
CA VAL A 54 -0.06 -17.52 -11.04
C VAL A 54 0.61 -18.73 -10.41
N ARG A 55 1.27 -19.53 -11.23
CA ARG A 55 2.10 -20.63 -10.74
C ARG A 55 3.49 -20.08 -10.39
N ILE A 56 3.86 -20.24 -9.13
CA ILE A 56 5.21 -19.92 -8.65
C ILE A 56 5.96 -21.23 -8.50
N THR A 57 7.15 -21.29 -9.07
CA THR A 57 8.07 -22.42 -8.94
C THR A 57 9.29 -21.99 -8.14
N LYS A 58 9.61 -22.73 -7.09
CA LYS A 58 10.78 -22.50 -6.24
C LYS A 58 11.45 -23.83 -5.94
N GLU A 59 12.75 -23.80 -5.75
CA GLU A 59 13.51 -24.92 -5.20
C GLU A 59 13.34 -24.97 -3.69
N ILE A 60 12.85 -26.06 -3.16
CA ILE A 60 12.64 -26.33 -1.74
C ILE A 60 13.19 -27.71 -1.45
N ASP A 61 14.16 -27.79 -0.52
CA ASP A 61 14.83 -29.04 -0.13
C ASP A 61 15.49 -29.79 -1.31
N GLY A 62 16.02 -29.03 -2.30
CA GLY A 62 16.66 -29.61 -3.50
C GLY A 62 15.69 -30.10 -4.58
N GLU A 63 14.39 -29.93 -4.38
CA GLU A 63 13.36 -30.29 -5.36
C GLU A 63 12.65 -29.04 -5.89
N MET A 64 12.38 -29.03 -7.20
CA MET A 64 11.58 -27.97 -7.84
C MET A 64 10.10 -28.21 -7.54
N LYS A 65 9.55 -27.42 -6.62
CA LYS A 65 8.12 -27.44 -6.27
C LYS A 65 7.41 -26.26 -6.87
N SER A 66 6.16 -26.45 -7.27
CA SER A 66 5.32 -25.36 -7.80
C SER A 66 3.97 -25.33 -7.11
N LYS A 67 3.47 -24.12 -6.86
CA LYS A 67 2.16 -23.88 -6.26
C LYS A 67 1.45 -22.76 -7.03
N LYS A 68 0.15 -22.92 -7.18
CA LYS A 68 -0.73 -21.84 -7.66
C LYS A 68 -1.03 -20.91 -6.51
N ILE A 69 -0.75 -19.63 -6.68
CA ILE A 69 -1.09 -18.57 -5.72
C ILE A 69 -2.06 -17.56 -6.34
N GLU A 70 -2.89 -16.95 -5.52
CA GLU A 70 -3.71 -15.80 -5.89
C GLU A 70 -2.93 -14.52 -5.67
N THR A 71 -2.92 -13.63 -6.66
CA THR A 71 -2.19 -12.36 -6.60
C THR A 71 -2.76 -11.36 -7.62
N SER A 72 -2.09 -10.23 -7.84
CA SER A 72 -2.36 -9.31 -8.96
C SER A 72 -1.08 -8.97 -9.70
N VAL A 73 -1.20 -8.48 -10.93
CA VAL A 73 -0.01 -8.06 -11.72
C VAL A 73 0.76 -6.96 -11.00
N GLY A 74 0.06 -6.01 -10.38
CA GLY A 74 0.70 -4.94 -9.61
C GLY A 74 1.53 -5.46 -8.44
N LYS A 75 1.03 -6.45 -7.68
CA LYS A 75 1.78 -7.12 -6.60
C LYS A 75 2.99 -7.87 -7.13
N ILE A 76 2.88 -8.54 -8.27
CA ILE A 76 4.02 -9.21 -8.91
C ILE A 76 5.12 -8.19 -9.23
N ILE A 77 4.77 -7.09 -9.89
CA ILE A 77 5.71 -6.03 -10.24
C ILE A 77 6.36 -5.46 -8.98
N PHE A 78 5.58 -5.16 -7.94
CA PHE A 78 6.11 -4.59 -6.70
C PHE A 78 7.09 -5.54 -6.01
N ASN A 79 6.75 -6.82 -5.89
CA ASN A 79 7.60 -7.81 -5.23
C ASN A 79 8.88 -8.17 -6.00
N LYS A 80 8.97 -7.86 -7.30
CA LYS A 80 10.15 -8.19 -8.12
C LYS A 80 11.45 -7.52 -7.62
N GLY A 81 11.34 -6.35 -7.01
CA GLY A 81 12.49 -5.64 -6.42
C GLY A 81 12.52 -5.62 -4.89
N ILE A 82 11.69 -6.44 -4.23
CA ILE A 82 11.68 -6.57 -2.78
C ILE A 82 12.24 -7.94 -2.40
N PRO A 83 13.21 -8.01 -1.46
CA PRO A 83 13.68 -9.29 -0.92
C PRO A 83 12.53 -10.12 -0.36
N GLN A 84 12.55 -11.43 -0.62
CA GLN A 84 11.44 -12.34 -0.29
C GLN A 84 11.69 -13.12 1.00
N ASP A 85 12.43 -12.55 1.95
CA ASP A 85 12.82 -13.13 3.25
C ASP A 85 12.67 -12.14 4.42
N LEU A 86 11.76 -11.18 4.25
CA LEU A 86 11.52 -10.12 5.25
C LEU A 86 10.68 -10.57 6.44
N GLY A 87 10.09 -11.77 6.38
CA GLY A 87 9.32 -12.36 7.47
C GLY A 87 7.92 -11.76 7.65
N PHE A 88 7.30 -11.22 6.60
CA PHE A 88 5.87 -10.91 6.60
C PHE A 88 5.02 -12.16 6.44
N ILE A 89 5.56 -13.16 5.76
CA ILE A 89 4.93 -14.49 5.55
C ILE A 89 5.75 -15.54 6.27
N ASP A 90 5.09 -16.46 6.95
CA ASP A 90 5.75 -17.65 7.51
C ASP A 90 6.10 -18.61 6.37
N ARG A 91 7.38 -18.68 6.05
CA ARG A 91 7.91 -19.52 4.97
C ARG A 91 7.78 -21.02 5.24
N LYS A 92 7.49 -21.41 6.48
CA LYS A 92 7.21 -22.82 6.82
C LYS A 92 5.79 -23.21 6.43
N GLU A 93 4.83 -22.27 6.56
CA GLU A 93 3.43 -22.51 6.19
C GLU A 93 3.21 -22.27 4.70
N ASP A 94 3.69 -21.15 4.16
CA ASP A 94 3.55 -20.83 2.73
C ASP A 94 4.84 -20.30 2.10
N PRO A 95 5.70 -21.19 1.58
CA PRO A 95 6.96 -20.81 0.95
C PRO A 95 6.79 -20.11 -0.40
N PHE A 96 5.61 -20.19 -1.04
CA PHE A 96 5.37 -19.70 -2.40
C PHE A 96 4.81 -18.29 -2.44
N GLN A 97 4.08 -17.86 -1.39
CA GLN A 97 3.44 -16.55 -1.37
C GLN A 97 4.46 -15.40 -1.41
N TYR A 98 4.05 -14.26 -1.98
CA TYR A 98 4.87 -13.05 -1.98
C TYR A 98 4.90 -12.41 -0.60
N GLU A 99 6.06 -11.84 -0.21
CA GLU A 99 6.21 -11.12 1.06
C GLU A 99 5.22 -9.97 1.21
N ILE A 100 4.97 -9.25 0.12
CA ILE A 100 4.04 -8.12 0.12
C ILE A 100 2.76 -8.52 -0.61
N ASP A 101 1.80 -9.02 0.14
CA ASP A 101 0.46 -9.40 -0.35
C ASP A 101 -0.66 -8.49 0.20
N PHE A 102 -0.29 -7.36 0.74
CA PHE A 102 -1.21 -6.36 1.30
C PHE A 102 -1.02 -4.99 0.63
N PRO A 103 -2.02 -4.10 0.68
CA PRO A 103 -1.88 -2.73 0.17
C PRO A 103 -0.79 -1.96 0.92
N VAL A 104 0.18 -1.43 0.19
CA VAL A 104 1.32 -0.73 0.78
C VAL A 104 0.96 0.72 1.08
N MET A 105 0.79 1.03 2.36
CA MET A 105 0.54 2.37 2.88
C MET A 105 1.80 2.94 3.55
N LYS A 106 1.74 4.20 3.98
CA LYS A 106 2.86 4.89 4.65
C LYS A 106 3.45 4.12 5.82
N LYS A 107 2.60 3.52 6.67
CA LYS A 107 3.03 2.75 7.84
C LYS A 107 3.72 1.45 7.44
N SER A 108 3.11 0.68 6.55
CA SER A 108 3.67 -0.58 6.05
C SER A 108 4.97 -0.36 5.27
N MET A 109 5.08 0.71 4.48
CA MET A 109 6.32 1.07 3.81
C MET A 109 7.47 1.29 4.80
N GLY A 110 7.23 2.00 5.89
CA GLY A 110 8.25 2.16 6.94
C GLY A 110 8.71 0.83 7.54
N THR A 111 7.77 -0.08 7.78
CA THR A 111 8.08 -1.43 8.30
C THR A 111 8.84 -2.28 7.27
N ILE A 112 8.50 -2.19 5.98
CA ILE A 112 9.23 -2.89 4.90
C ILE A 112 10.69 -2.45 4.90
N ILE A 113 10.94 -1.14 4.83
CA ILE A 113 12.31 -0.60 4.81
C ILE A 113 13.08 -0.97 6.09
N GLU A 114 12.44 -0.89 7.26
CA GLU A 114 13.06 -1.30 8.52
C GLU A 114 13.50 -2.77 8.49
N ARG A 115 12.65 -3.67 7.99
CA ARG A 115 12.97 -5.10 7.88
C ARG A 115 14.10 -5.34 6.87
N VAL A 116 14.08 -4.67 5.72
CA VAL A 116 15.17 -4.77 4.73
C VAL A 116 16.50 -4.35 5.35
N ILE A 117 16.55 -3.23 6.10
CA ILE A 117 17.78 -2.79 6.76
C ILE A 117 18.27 -3.81 7.78
N ARG A 118 17.37 -4.40 8.56
CA ARG A 118 17.73 -5.39 9.58
C ARG A 118 18.25 -6.70 8.99
N THR A 119 17.68 -7.15 7.87
CA THR A 119 17.98 -8.45 7.26
C THR A 119 19.16 -8.36 6.28
N HIS A 120 19.18 -7.33 5.44
CA HIS A 120 20.12 -7.19 4.32
C HIS A 120 21.10 -6.02 4.45
N GLY A 121 20.93 -5.15 5.45
CA GLY A 121 21.81 -4.01 5.68
C GLY A 121 21.50 -2.80 4.82
N LEU A 122 22.40 -1.80 4.85
CA LEU A 122 22.16 -0.48 4.26
C LEU A 122 22.25 -0.47 2.73
N GLU A 123 23.15 -1.25 2.15
CA GLU A 123 23.35 -1.25 0.70
C GLU A 123 22.12 -1.77 -0.05
N GLU A 124 21.59 -2.92 0.37
CA GLU A 124 20.39 -3.49 -0.24
C GLU A 124 19.17 -2.62 0.04
N SER A 125 19.09 -2.01 1.21
CA SER A 125 18.02 -1.08 1.53
C SER A 125 18.03 0.16 0.60
N ALA A 126 19.19 0.65 0.20
CA ALA A 126 19.28 1.75 -0.76
C ALA A 126 18.75 1.34 -2.14
N ARG A 127 19.09 0.12 -2.61
CA ARG A 127 18.53 -0.43 -3.87
C ARG A 127 17.02 -0.58 -3.83
N VAL A 128 16.50 -1.10 -2.73
CA VAL A 128 15.04 -1.24 -2.52
C VAL A 128 14.34 0.12 -2.49
N ILE A 129 14.90 1.11 -1.81
CA ILE A 129 14.35 2.47 -1.76
C ILE A 129 14.35 3.11 -3.16
N ASP A 130 15.43 2.96 -3.93
CA ASP A 130 15.51 3.47 -5.30
C ASP A 130 14.51 2.77 -6.23
N TYR A 131 14.33 1.47 -6.06
CA TYR A 131 13.33 0.70 -6.80
C TYR A 131 11.90 1.19 -6.48
N VAL A 132 11.55 1.29 -5.21
CA VAL A 132 10.25 1.77 -4.76
C VAL A 132 10.00 3.22 -5.21
N LYS A 133 11.02 4.07 -5.17
CA LYS A 133 10.95 5.45 -5.69
C LYS A 133 10.61 5.45 -7.18
N ALA A 134 11.33 4.68 -7.99
CA ALA A 134 11.12 4.62 -9.44
C ALA A 134 9.73 4.09 -9.80
N LEU A 135 9.30 2.99 -9.14
CA LEU A 135 7.95 2.43 -9.32
C LEU A 135 6.87 3.41 -8.85
N GLY A 136 7.07 4.01 -7.68
CA GLY A 136 6.10 4.93 -7.09
C GLY A 136 5.81 6.11 -8.02
N PHE A 137 6.83 6.77 -8.55
CA PHE A 137 6.65 7.87 -9.50
C PHE A 137 6.04 7.39 -10.83
N LYS A 138 6.51 6.27 -11.38
CA LYS A 138 5.96 5.72 -12.62
C LYS A 138 4.46 5.45 -12.49
N TYR A 139 4.07 4.72 -11.45
CA TYR A 139 2.68 4.27 -11.31
C TYR A 139 1.76 5.33 -10.70
N SER A 140 2.26 6.31 -9.98
CA SER A 140 1.51 7.52 -9.63
C SER A 140 1.14 8.32 -10.87
N THR A 141 2.06 8.45 -11.83
CA THR A 141 1.81 9.12 -13.12
C THR A 141 0.82 8.34 -13.98
N VAL A 142 1.00 7.02 -14.09
CA VAL A 142 0.10 6.15 -14.88
C VAL A 142 -1.32 6.12 -14.28
N ALA A 143 -1.42 6.09 -12.97
CA ALA A 143 -2.70 6.08 -12.26
C ALA A 143 -3.52 7.36 -12.48
N GLY A 144 -2.85 8.51 -12.66
CA GLY A 144 -3.52 9.80 -12.90
C GLY A 144 -4.52 10.17 -11.80
N ILE A 145 -4.25 9.77 -10.54
CA ILE A 145 -5.16 9.98 -9.41
C ILE A 145 -5.31 11.47 -9.14
N THR A 146 -6.55 11.95 -9.19
CA THR A 146 -6.91 13.31 -8.86
C THR A 146 -8.23 13.34 -8.09
N PHE A 147 -8.55 14.46 -7.50
CA PHE A 147 -9.84 14.70 -6.85
C PHE A 147 -10.37 16.08 -7.23
N SER A 148 -11.69 16.21 -7.30
CA SER A 148 -12.37 17.48 -7.56
C SER A 148 -13.00 18.04 -6.27
N MET A 149 -13.41 19.28 -6.31
CA MET A 149 -14.14 19.89 -5.17
C MET A 149 -15.44 19.17 -4.85
N SER A 150 -16.07 18.51 -5.83
CA SER A 150 -17.29 17.71 -5.64
C SER A 150 -17.06 16.40 -4.87
N ASP A 151 -15.83 15.90 -4.84
CA ASP A 151 -15.47 14.68 -4.11
C ASP A 151 -15.33 14.92 -2.61
N VAL A 152 -15.17 16.20 -2.22
CA VAL A 152 -15.11 16.62 -0.82
C VAL A 152 -16.52 16.69 -0.23
N LYS A 153 -16.99 15.60 0.33
CA LYS A 153 -18.31 15.51 0.97
C LYS A 153 -18.25 15.96 2.42
N VAL A 154 -19.15 16.86 2.80
CA VAL A 154 -19.32 17.29 4.19
C VAL A 154 -20.10 16.20 4.94
N PRO A 155 -19.57 15.61 6.04
CA PRO A 155 -20.29 14.64 6.84
C PRO A 155 -21.59 15.21 7.41
N ALA A 156 -22.67 14.40 7.43
CA ALA A 156 -23.97 14.83 7.95
C ALA A 156 -23.91 15.26 9.44
N ALA A 157 -23.06 14.59 10.22
CA ALA A 157 -22.85 14.88 11.64
C ALA A 157 -22.18 16.25 11.91
N LYS A 158 -21.64 16.96 10.89
CA LYS A 158 -20.95 18.26 11.09
C LYS A 158 -21.82 19.29 11.79
N LYS A 159 -23.11 19.38 11.41
CA LYS A 159 -24.03 20.37 11.99
C LYS A 159 -24.28 20.11 13.48
N GLU A 160 -24.45 18.84 13.87
CA GLU A 160 -24.68 18.44 15.25
C GLU A 160 -23.45 18.68 16.13
N LEU A 161 -22.26 18.29 15.62
CA LEU A 161 -20.99 18.51 16.32
C LEU A 161 -20.67 19.99 16.52
N LEU A 162 -20.96 20.84 15.53
CA LEU A 162 -20.81 22.29 15.67
C LEU A 162 -21.77 22.88 16.70
N ALA A 163 -23.05 22.48 16.66
CA ALA A 163 -24.03 22.97 17.63
C ALA A 163 -23.70 22.52 19.07
N GLU A 164 -23.15 21.33 19.26
CA GLU A 164 -22.67 20.88 20.56
C GLU A 164 -21.45 21.67 21.04
N ALA A 165 -20.50 21.92 20.12
CA ALA A 165 -19.31 22.73 20.41
C ALA A 165 -19.69 24.15 20.80
N ASP A 166 -20.60 24.80 20.08
CA ASP A 166 -21.08 26.15 20.36
C ASP A 166 -21.73 26.23 21.75
N LYS A 167 -22.57 25.26 22.14
CA LYS A 167 -23.15 25.17 23.48
C LYS A 167 -22.07 25.07 24.57
N LYS A 168 -21.05 24.25 24.35
CA LYS A 168 -19.92 24.11 25.28
C LYS A 168 -19.13 25.42 25.41
N ILE A 169 -18.90 26.11 24.30
CA ILE A 169 -18.21 27.40 24.28
C ILE A 169 -19.02 28.46 25.07
N GLU A 170 -20.32 28.55 24.87
CA GLU A 170 -21.17 29.48 25.63
C GLU A 170 -21.14 29.20 27.14
N THR A 171 -21.17 27.91 27.51
CA THR A 171 -21.11 27.49 28.94
C THR A 171 -19.77 27.89 29.56
N ILE A 172 -18.67 27.79 28.84
CA ILE A 172 -17.32 28.18 29.33
C ILE A 172 -17.14 29.70 29.34
N ARG A 173 -17.67 30.42 28.34
CA ARG A 173 -17.54 31.88 28.23
C ARG A 173 -18.22 32.63 29.37
N LYS A 174 -19.37 32.14 29.84
CA LYS A 174 -20.11 32.79 30.97
C LYS A 174 -19.23 32.94 32.22
N PRO A 175 -18.62 31.89 32.79
CA PRO A 175 -17.78 32.01 33.98
C PRO A 175 -16.55 32.89 33.77
N VAL A 176 -15.89 32.78 32.60
CA VAL A 176 -14.70 33.59 32.29
C VAL A 176 -15.04 35.09 32.26
N SER A 177 -16.17 35.47 31.72
CA SER A 177 -16.65 36.86 31.72
C SER A 177 -16.86 37.43 33.13
N TYR A 178 -17.35 36.60 34.08
CA TYR A 178 -17.54 36.99 35.45
C TYR A 178 -16.24 37.10 36.26
N THR A 179 -15.25 36.25 36.01
CA THR A 179 -13.94 36.32 36.68
C THR A 179 -13.11 37.53 36.28
N HIS A 180 -13.28 38.03 35.07
CA HIS A 180 -12.62 39.29 34.63
C HIS A 180 -13.30 40.55 35.14
N LEU A 181 -14.55 40.47 35.59
CA LEU A 181 -15.29 41.61 36.18
C LEU A 181 -15.08 41.75 37.69
N THR A 182 -14.43 40.81 38.35
CA THR A 182 -14.25 40.79 39.83
C THR A 182 -12.81 41.01 40.29
N LEU A 183 -11.90 41.42 39.41
CA LEU A 183 -10.57 41.88 39.83
C LEU A 183 -10.62 43.38 40.08
N PRO A 184 -10.22 43.84 41.31
CA PRO A 184 -10.18 45.26 41.68
C PRO A 184 -9.09 45.98 40.91
#